data_0c5ba3460039ba295e748478d549a361
#
_entry.id   0c5ba3460039ba295e748478d549a361
#
_cell.length_a   1.000
_cell.length_b   1.000
_cell.length_c   1.000
_cell.angle_alpha   90.00
_cell.angle_beta   90.00
_cell.angle_gamma   90.00
#
_symmetry.space_group_name_H-M   'P 1'
#
loop_
_entity.id
_entity.type
_entity.pdbx_description
1 polymer ?
#
loop_
_entity_poly.entity_id
_entity_poly.type
_entity_poly.pdbx_seq_one_letter_code
_entity_poly.pdbx_strand_id
1 'polypeptide(L)'
;MDSGDAAVADENFIIRLRDAAVVPVVTVTDPAVACDLVGALVQGGLPFVEITLRSAAGLDAIRAAQGRGAEIGAGTVTSAASAAAAIEAGASFVVSPGLDEGAVRYCQEAGIPVIPGVATPTEVMAARALGVMAVKVFPVAQLGGPSYLKVLSSVWPDQLFMPTGGVSVVDAADYLALPAVVAVGGSWITPAALLSSHDWDAIADLARAAAALRRTAA
;
A
#
# COMPACT_ATOMS: atom_id res chain seq x y z
N MET A 1 6.41 -4.16 23.74
CA MET A 1 6.28 -5.39 22.92
C MET A 1 7.67 -6.00 22.79
N ASP A 2 7.78 -7.31 22.97
CA ASP A 2 9.06 -8.00 22.77
C ASP A 2 9.44 -7.95 21.28
N SER A 3 10.73 -7.86 20.95
CA SER A 3 11.21 -7.80 19.56
C SER A 3 10.75 -9.01 18.71
N GLY A 4 10.45 -10.12 19.34
CA GLY A 4 9.88 -11.30 18.70
C GLY A 4 8.43 -11.13 18.26
N ASP A 5 7.61 -10.45 19.05
CA ASP A 5 6.19 -10.23 18.73
C ASP A 5 6.01 -9.27 17.56
N ALA A 6 6.86 -8.24 17.45
CA ALA A 6 6.83 -7.28 16.34
C ALA A 6 7.22 -7.93 14.99
N ALA A 7 8.25 -8.78 14.99
CA ALA A 7 8.67 -9.49 13.79
C ALA A 7 7.58 -10.45 13.26
N VAL A 8 6.89 -11.17 14.15
CA VAL A 8 5.77 -12.05 13.80
C VAL A 8 4.57 -11.26 13.24
N ALA A 9 4.30 -10.06 13.79
CA ALA A 9 3.23 -9.20 13.29
C ALA A 9 3.52 -8.71 11.86
N ASP A 10 4.76 -8.33 11.58
CA ASP A 10 5.19 -7.91 10.24
C ASP A 10 5.15 -9.06 9.22
N GLU A 11 5.57 -10.28 9.60
CA GLU A 11 5.46 -11.45 8.73
C GLU A 11 4.00 -11.77 8.37
N ASN A 12 3.10 -11.76 9.35
CA ASN A 12 1.68 -11.97 9.12
C ASN A 12 1.06 -10.88 8.23
N PHE A 13 1.49 -9.62 8.38
CA PHE A 13 1.07 -8.53 7.50
C PHE A 13 1.51 -8.80 6.05
N ILE A 14 2.76 -9.19 5.83
CA ILE A 14 3.30 -9.49 4.50
C ILE A 14 2.55 -10.66 3.84
N ILE A 15 2.20 -11.71 4.59
CA ILE A 15 1.41 -12.83 4.07
C ILE A 15 0.05 -12.34 3.58
N ARG A 16 -0.70 -11.59 4.41
CA ARG A 16 -2.01 -11.04 4.03
C ARG A 16 -1.92 -10.07 2.84
N LEU A 17 -0.86 -9.24 2.81
CA LEU A 17 -0.62 -8.31 1.71
C LEU A 17 -0.36 -9.06 0.38
N ARG A 18 0.41 -10.14 0.44
CA ARG A 18 0.69 -11.02 -0.71
C ARG A 18 -0.59 -11.70 -1.21
N ASP A 19 -1.42 -12.16 -0.30
CA ASP A 19 -2.72 -12.79 -0.63
C ASP A 19 -3.69 -11.78 -1.26
N ALA A 20 -3.62 -10.52 -0.87
CA ALA A 20 -4.41 -9.44 -1.46
C ALA A 20 -3.95 -9.10 -2.89
N ALA A 21 -2.64 -9.18 -3.17
CA ALA A 21 -1.96 -8.89 -4.43
C ALA A 21 -2.09 -7.43 -4.92
N VAL A 22 -3.21 -6.76 -4.68
CA VAL A 22 -3.47 -5.38 -5.13
C VAL A 22 -3.95 -4.53 -3.96
N VAL A 23 -3.34 -3.35 -3.80
CA VAL A 23 -3.71 -2.34 -2.83
C VAL A 23 -4.24 -1.11 -3.57
N PRO A 24 -5.54 -0.79 -3.51
CA PRO A 24 -6.07 0.47 -4.01
C PRO A 24 -5.41 1.66 -3.31
N VAL A 25 -4.93 2.62 -4.09
CA VAL A 25 -4.34 3.88 -3.60
C VAL A 25 -5.31 5.00 -3.91
N VAL A 26 -5.94 5.55 -2.87
CA VAL A 26 -7.06 6.47 -3.02
C VAL A 26 -6.74 7.82 -2.39
N THR A 27 -7.14 8.90 -3.09
CA THR A 27 -7.20 10.25 -2.50
C THR A 27 -8.66 10.60 -2.26
N VAL A 28 -9.06 10.65 -1.01
CA VAL A 28 -10.41 11.03 -0.59
C VAL A 28 -10.44 12.52 -0.28
N THR A 29 -11.35 13.26 -0.87
CA THR A 29 -11.52 14.71 -0.66
C THR A 29 -12.73 15.05 0.22
N ASP A 30 -13.68 14.12 0.33
CA ASP A 30 -14.82 14.19 1.24
C ASP A 30 -14.84 12.94 2.14
N PRO A 31 -14.63 13.08 3.47
CA PRO A 31 -14.63 11.94 4.38
C PRO A 31 -15.95 11.17 4.42
N ALA A 32 -17.07 11.82 4.09
CA ALA A 32 -18.39 11.20 4.14
C ALA A 32 -18.52 10.01 3.19
N VAL A 33 -17.78 10.01 2.06
CA VAL A 33 -17.83 8.92 1.09
C VAL A 33 -16.86 7.77 1.39
N ALA A 34 -15.96 7.92 2.36
CA ALA A 34 -14.90 6.93 2.63
C ALA A 34 -15.47 5.56 3.01
N CYS A 35 -16.56 5.56 3.74
CA CYS A 35 -17.27 4.38 4.19
C CYS A 35 -17.82 3.54 3.02
N ASP A 36 -18.51 4.18 2.09
CA ASP A 36 -19.14 3.52 0.94
C ASP A 36 -18.07 3.09 -0.08
N LEU A 37 -17.06 3.92 -0.29
CA LEU A 37 -15.90 3.60 -1.12
C LEU A 37 -15.19 2.32 -0.64
N VAL A 38 -14.86 2.25 0.66
CA VAL A 38 -14.21 1.05 1.21
C VAL A 38 -15.14 -0.15 1.14
N GLY A 39 -16.44 0.04 1.40
CA GLY A 39 -17.46 -1.00 1.21
C GLY A 39 -17.46 -1.57 -0.20
N ALA A 40 -17.41 -0.74 -1.23
CA ALA A 40 -17.33 -1.16 -2.64
C ALA A 40 -16.03 -1.93 -2.95
N LEU A 41 -14.89 -1.48 -2.44
CA LEU A 41 -13.61 -2.16 -2.61
C LEU A 41 -13.60 -3.54 -1.96
N VAL A 42 -14.16 -3.66 -0.74
CA VAL A 42 -14.31 -4.94 -0.02
C VAL A 42 -15.29 -5.86 -0.75
N GLN A 43 -16.42 -5.34 -1.24
CA GLN A 43 -17.38 -6.10 -2.06
C GLN A 43 -16.72 -6.66 -3.32
N GLY A 44 -15.79 -5.92 -3.92
CA GLY A 44 -14.95 -6.38 -5.03
C GLY A 44 -13.85 -7.36 -4.61
N GLY A 45 -13.66 -7.61 -3.32
CA GLY A 45 -12.71 -8.58 -2.79
C GLY A 45 -11.32 -8.02 -2.48
N LEU A 46 -11.14 -6.72 -2.33
CA LEU A 46 -9.88 -6.10 -1.93
C LEU A 46 -9.88 -5.76 -0.44
N PRO A 47 -9.08 -6.49 0.39
CA PRO A 47 -9.10 -6.35 1.84
C PRO A 47 -8.14 -5.27 2.37
N PHE A 48 -7.38 -4.59 1.50
CA PHE A 48 -6.46 -3.51 1.84
C PHE A 48 -6.84 -2.25 1.08
N VAL A 49 -6.70 -1.08 1.72
CA VAL A 49 -6.90 0.23 1.08
C VAL A 49 -5.88 1.24 1.61
N GLU A 50 -5.08 1.84 0.73
CA GLU A 50 -4.17 2.96 1.06
C GLU A 50 -4.93 4.28 0.85
N ILE A 51 -5.35 4.97 1.92
CA ILE A 51 -5.90 6.33 1.86
C ILE A 51 -4.75 7.32 1.99
N THR A 52 -4.56 8.18 0.98
CA THR A 52 -3.43 9.10 0.96
C THR A 52 -3.68 10.38 1.76
N LEU A 53 -2.65 10.88 2.43
CA LEU A 53 -2.68 12.18 3.12
C LEU A 53 -2.40 13.37 2.17
N ARG A 54 -2.68 13.21 0.87
CA ARG A 54 -2.56 14.29 -0.13
C ARG A 54 -3.68 15.33 -0.05
N SER A 55 -4.78 15.00 0.58
CA SER A 55 -5.89 15.92 0.85
C SER A 55 -5.97 16.24 2.34
N ALA A 56 -6.54 17.38 2.68
CA ALA A 56 -6.81 17.74 4.07
C ALA A 56 -7.82 16.77 4.74
N ALA A 57 -8.64 16.09 3.95
CA ALA A 57 -9.63 15.11 4.40
C ALA A 57 -9.04 13.72 4.72
N GLY A 58 -7.76 13.47 4.41
CA GLY A 58 -7.18 12.13 4.49
C GLY A 58 -7.30 11.45 5.85
N LEU A 59 -6.98 12.16 6.94
CA LEU A 59 -7.10 11.61 8.30
C LEU A 59 -8.55 11.33 8.69
N ASP A 60 -9.48 12.20 8.34
CA ASP A 60 -10.90 12.02 8.63
C ASP A 60 -11.49 10.88 7.78
N ALA A 61 -11.02 10.72 6.55
CA ALA A 61 -11.39 9.60 5.70
C ALA A 61 -10.89 8.25 6.28
N ILE A 62 -9.67 8.20 6.84
CA ILE A 62 -9.16 7.02 7.56
C ILE A 62 -10.06 6.68 8.74
N ARG A 63 -10.47 7.67 9.56
CA ARG A 63 -11.39 7.45 10.69
C ARG A 63 -12.74 6.92 10.22
N ALA A 64 -13.31 7.55 9.18
CA ALA A 64 -14.62 7.18 8.64
C ALA A 64 -14.64 5.78 7.99
N ALA A 65 -13.51 5.33 7.46
CA ALA A 65 -13.36 4.03 6.79
C ALA A 65 -13.26 2.84 7.75
N GLN A 66 -13.12 3.06 9.05
CA GLN A 66 -12.92 1.96 10.02
C GLN A 66 -14.11 1.00 10.09
N GLY A 67 -13.84 -0.29 10.39
CA GLY A 67 -14.88 -1.30 10.62
C GLY A 67 -15.58 -1.80 9.36
N ARG A 68 -15.07 -1.52 8.16
CA ARG A 68 -15.65 -1.92 6.87
C ARG A 68 -15.10 -3.23 6.29
N GLY A 69 -14.31 -3.98 7.06
CA GLY A 69 -13.78 -5.28 6.62
C GLY A 69 -12.51 -5.17 5.77
N ALA A 70 -11.89 -3.98 5.70
CA ALA A 70 -10.58 -3.77 5.09
C ALA A 70 -9.56 -3.33 6.14
N GLU A 71 -8.29 -3.62 5.88
CA GLU A 71 -7.16 -2.99 6.53
C GLU A 71 -6.90 -1.63 5.89
N ILE A 72 -7.07 -0.56 6.67
CA ILE A 72 -6.93 0.81 6.18
C ILE A 72 -5.54 1.32 6.49
N GLY A 73 -4.78 1.61 5.45
CA GLY A 73 -3.46 2.22 5.56
C GLY A 73 -3.45 3.71 5.23
N ALA A 74 -2.47 4.41 5.78
CA ALA A 74 -2.19 5.79 5.42
C ALA A 74 -1.07 5.86 4.38
N GLY A 75 -1.34 6.46 3.23
CA GLY A 75 -0.35 6.75 2.20
C GLY A 75 0.13 8.20 2.23
N THR A 76 1.27 8.44 1.57
CA THR A 76 1.90 9.78 1.51
C THR A 76 2.31 10.30 2.90
N VAL A 77 2.68 9.40 3.78
CA VAL A 77 3.27 9.75 5.08
C VAL A 77 4.73 10.16 4.86
N THR A 78 5.12 11.36 5.30
CA THR A 78 6.43 11.95 4.99
C THR A 78 7.22 12.39 6.23
N SER A 79 6.74 12.06 7.42
CA SER A 79 7.41 12.38 8.69
C SER A 79 6.86 11.54 9.83
N ALA A 80 7.60 11.45 10.94
CA ALA A 80 7.11 10.85 12.18
C ALA A 80 5.82 11.49 12.69
N ALA A 81 5.65 12.81 12.55
CA ALA A 81 4.43 13.51 12.95
C ALA A 81 3.22 13.09 12.13
N SER A 82 3.37 12.94 10.79
CA SER A 82 2.28 12.43 9.94
C SER A 82 2.00 10.95 10.17
N ALA A 83 3.01 10.15 10.53
CA ALA A 83 2.83 8.76 10.93
C ALA A 83 2.00 8.66 12.23
N ALA A 84 2.35 9.48 13.25
CA ALA A 84 1.60 9.55 14.51
C ALA A 84 0.13 9.90 14.28
N ALA A 85 -0.14 10.95 13.51
CA ALA A 85 -1.51 11.37 13.20
C ALA A 85 -2.30 10.31 12.42
N ALA A 86 -1.64 9.58 11.50
CA ALA A 86 -2.26 8.49 10.76
C ALA A 86 -2.64 7.31 11.67
N ILE A 87 -1.74 6.92 12.56
CA ILE A 87 -1.97 5.84 13.54
C ILE A 87 -3.10 6.23 14.52
N GLU A 88 -3.10 7.46 15.01
CA GLU A 88 -4.19 7.99 15.84
C GLU A 88 -5.54 8.00 15.11
N ALA A 89 -5.54 8.22 13.79
CA ALA A 89 -6.74 8.13 12.95
C ALA A 89 -7.21 6.68 12.72
N GLY A 90 -6.43 5.66 13.11
CA GLY A 90 -6.76 4.25 13.00
C GLY A 90 -6.09 3.55 11.82
N ALA A 91 -5.05 4.13 11.20
CA ALA A 91 -4.31 3.43 10.17
C ALA A 91 -3.64 2.16 10.73
N SER A 92 -3.88 1.02 10.08
CA SER A 92 -3.32 -0.29 10.45
C SER A 92 -1.97 -0.57 9.77
N PHE A 93 -1.59 0.21 8.78
CA PHE A 93 -0.27 0.22 8.14
C PHE A 93 0.04 1.60 7.56
N VAL A 94 1.31 1.86 7.30
CA VAL A 94 1.78 3.15 6.79
C VAL A 94 2.58 2.96 5.51
N VAL A 95 2.37 3.85 4.54
CA VAL A 95 3.10 3.86 3.26
C VAL A 95 3.62 5.28 3.00
N SER A 96 4.89 5.41 2.63
CA SER A 96 5.49 6.69 2.27
C SER A 96 5.92 6.76 0.81
N PRO A 97 6.06 7.95 0.21
CA PRO A 97 6.54 8.10 -1.16
C PRO A 97 8.08 8.00 -1.26
N GLY A 98 8.78 8.16 -0.16
CA GLY A 98 10.22 8.10 -0.02
C GLY A 98 10.61 7.58 1.36
N LEU A 99 11.89 7.42 1.62
CA LEU A 99 12.41 6.92 2.89
C LEU A 99 12.60 8.08 3.89
N ASP A 100 11.79 8.10 4.94
CA ASP A 100 11.97 8.94 6.12
C ASP A 100 12.25 8.05 7.33
N GLU A 101 13.46 8.10 7.86
CA GLU A 101 13.90 7.25 8.98
C GLU A 101 13.05 7.49 10.23
N GLY A 102 12.66 8.74 10.49
CA GLY A 102 11.84 9.09 11.66
C GLY A 102 10.44 8.47 11.59
N ALA A 103 9.80 8.48 10.41
CA ALA A 103 8.52 7.83 10.20
C ALA A 103 8.62 6.30 10.34
N VAL A 104 9.68 5.69 9.78
CA VAL A 104 9.90 4.23 9.88
C VAL A 104 10.07 3.82 11.34
N ARG A 105 10.96 4.48 12.08
CA ARG A 105 11.20 4.16 13.51
C ARG A 105 9.96 4.35 14.36
N TYR A 106 9.23 5.45 14.14
CA TYR A 106 7.98 5.70 14.85
C TYR A 106 6.95 4.58 14.64
N CYS A 107 6.77 4.13 13.39
CA CYS A 107 5.86 3.02 13.09
C CYS A 107 6.32 1.71 13.75
N GLN A 108 7.62 1.40 13.69
CA GLN A 108 8.21 0.22 14.34
C GLN A 108 8.00 0.23 15.86
N GLU A 109 8.25 1.37 16.52
CA GLU A 109 8.01 1.54 17.95
C GLU A 109 6.53 1.39 18.32
N ALA A 110 5.63 1.84 17.45
CA ALA A 110 4.18 1.69 17.59
C ALA A 110 3.67 0.27 17.25
N GLY A 111 4.50 -0.62 16.69
CA GLY A 111 4.10 -1.94 16.22
C GLY A 111 3.18 -1.90 14.99
N ILE A 112 3.31 -0.85 14.16
CA ILE A 112 2.51 -0.65 12.95
C ILE A 112 3.39 -0.95 11.72
N PRO A 113 2.98 -1.87 10.82
CA PRO A 113 3.71 -2.17 9.60
C PRO A 113 3.94 -0.93 8.74
N VAL A 114 5.16 -0.79 8.21
CA VAL A 114 5.53 0.36 7.36
C VAL A 114 6.18 -0.10 6.07
N ILE A 115 5.76 0.48 4.96
CA ILE A 115 6.30 0.25 3.61
C ILE A 115 6.87 1.57 3.08
N PRO A 116 8.14 1.91 3.40
CA PRO A 116 8.75 3.15 2.95
C PRO A 116 9.05 3.14 1.45
N GLY A 117 8.98 4.33 0.83
CA GLY A 117 9.26 4.52 -0.58
C GLY A 117 10.75 4.52 -0.89
N VAL A 118 11.12 3.94 -2.03
CA VAL A 118 12.47 3.94 -2.58
C VAL A 118 12.42 4.08 -4.10
N ALA A 119 13.45 4.67 -4.69
CA ALA A 119 13.61 4.78 -6.13
C ALA A 119 14.99 4.34 -6.61
N THR A 120 15.97 4.16 -5.72
CA THR A 120 17.36 3.87 -6.04
C THR A 120 17.93 2.73 -5.20
N PRO A 121 19.01 2.05 -5.69
CA PRO A 121 19.73 1.07 -4.89
C PRO A 121 20.20 1.59 -3.52
N THR A 122 20.66 2.86 -3.46
CA THR A 122 21.11 3.47 -2.21
C THR A 122 19.98 3.56 -1.18
N GLU A 123 18.76 3.92 -1.62
CA GLU A 123 17.60 3.98 -0.74
C GLU A 123 17.16 2.59 -0.29
N VAL A 124 17.26 1.57 -1.17
CA VAL A 124 17.01 0.16 -0.76
C VAL A 124 18.00 -0.24 0.33
N MET A 125 19.30 0.08 0.19
CA MET A 125 20.30 -0.20 1.23
C MET A 125 19.95 0.48 2.55
N ALA A 126 19.56 1.74 2.51
CA ALA A 126 19.18 2.50 3.70
C ALA A 126 17.90 1.92 4.37
N ALA A 127 16.88 1.55 3.58
CA ALA A 127 15.67 0.89 4.10
C ALA A 127 15.98 -0.46 4.75
N ARG A 128 16.85 -1.27 4.14
CA ARG A 128 17.32 -2.54 4.71
C ARG A 128 18.05 -2.36 6.04
N ALA A 129 18.86 -1.30 6.17
CA ALA A 129 19.54 -0.98 7.43
C ALA A 129 18.56 -0.64 8.56
N LEU A 130 17.34 -0.19 8.24
CA LEU A 130 16.25 0.02 9.19
C LEU A 130 15.44 -1.25 9.49
N GLY A 131 15.75 -2.38 8.85
CA GLY A 131 15.08 -3.67 9.11
C GLY A 131 13.68 -3.78 8.50
N VAL A 132 13.30 -2.94 7.53
CA VAL A 132 11.97 -3.04 6.91
C VAL A 132 11.88 -4.24 5.97
N MET A 133 10.80 -5.01 6.05
CA MET A 133 10.60 -6.22 5.25
C MET A 133 10.24 -5.92 3.80
N ALA A 134 9.43 -4.90 3.56
CA ALA A 134 9.00 -4.52 2.23
C ALA A 134 9.20 -3.02 1.98
N VAL A 135 9.52 -2.66 0.73
CA VAL A 135 9.64 -1.26 0.30
C VAL A 135 8.72 -0.98 -0.88
N LYS A 136 8.18 0.22 -0.94
CA LYS A 136 7.42 0.73 -2.08
C LYS A 136 8.38 1.27 -3.12
N VAL A 137 8.38 0.70 -4.33
CA VAL A 137 9.13 1.29 -5.45
C VAL A 137 8.26 2.32 -6.15
N PHE A 138 8.64 3.61 -6.04
CA PHE A 138 7.83 4.73 -6.52
C PHE A 138 8.70 5.85 -7.11
N PRO A 139 8.30 6.44 -8.24
CA PRO A 139 7.23 6.03 -9.17
C PRO A 139 7.71 4.96 -10.15
N VAL A 140 7.21 3.72 -10.04
CA VAL A 140 7.82 2.55 -10.68
C VAL A 140 7.80 2.59 -12.20
N ALA A 141 6.74 3.11 -12.83
CA ALA A 141 6.66 3.18 -14.30
C ALA A 141 7.76 4.07 -14.89
N GLN A 142 8.05 5.21 -14.24
CA GLN A 142 9.10 6.14 -14.66
C GLN A 142 10.53 5.59 -14.43
N LEU A 143 10.66 4.64 -13.51
CA LEU A 143 11.94 4.00 -13.20
C LEU A 143 12.29 2.81 -14.12
N GLY A 144 11.36 2.41 -15.02
CA GLY A 144 11.58 1.32 -15.97
C GLY A 144 10.74 0.07 -15.70
N GLY A 145 9.74 0.17 -14.83
CA GLY A 145 8.72 -0.87 -14.64
C GLY A 145 9.24 -2.22 -14.14
N PRO A 146 8.69 -3.34 -14.63
CA PRO A 146 9.08 -4.68 -14.19
C PRO A 146 10.57 -4.99 -14.44
N SER A 147 11.18 -4.40 -15.49
CA SER A 147 12.60 -4.59 -15.80
C SER A 147 13.49 -4.00 -14.71
N TYR A 148 13.14 -2.84 -14.17
CA TYR A 148 13.87 -2.23 -13.06
C TYR A 148 13.79 -3.07 -11.79
N LEU A 149 12.59 -3.58 -11.46
CA LEU A 149 12.41 -4.46 -10.31
C LEU A 149 13.18 -5.78 -10.40
N LYS A 150 13.30 -6.35 -11.61
CA LYS A 150 14.15 -7.52 -11.85
C LYS A 150 15.62 -7.25 -11.51
N VAL A 151 16.13 -6.07 -11.83
CA VAL A 151 17.50 -5.67 -11.48
C VAL A 151 17.64 -5.53 -9.96
N LEU A 152 16.73 -4.81 -9.29
CA LEU A 152 16.79 -4.66 -7.83
C LEU A 152 16.71 -6.00 -7.11
N SER A 153 15.75 -6.86 -7.48
CA SER A 153 15.56 -8.16 -6.86
C SER A 153 16.69 -9.15 -7.12
N SER A 154 17.46 -8.98 -8.19
CA SER A 154 18.65 -9.79 -8.44
C SER A 154 19.80 -9.48 -7.47
N VAL A 155 19.85 -8.24 -6.95
CA VAL A 155 20.85 -7.82 -5.96
C VAL A 155 20.41 -8.19 -4.53
N TRP A 156 19.12 -8.05 -4.25
CA TRP A 156 18.52 -8.34 -2.94
C TRP A 156 17.34 -9.32 -3.09
N PRO A 157 17.60 -10.62 -3.24
CA PRO A 157 16.54 -11.61 -3.48
C PRO A 157 15.61 -11.81 -2.28
N ASP A 158 16.03 -11.41 -1.09
CA ASP A 158 15.26 -11.43 0.16
C ASP A 158 14.47 -10.14 0.43
N GLN A 159 14.71 -9.07 -0.34
CA GLN A 159 13.95 -7.83 -0.21
C GLN A 159 12.61 -7.93 -0.95
N LEU A 160 11.54 -7.54 -0.26
CA LEU A 160 10.20 -7.52 -0.83
C LEU A 160 9.86 -6.12 -1.37
N PHE A 161 9.11 -6.09 -2.48
CA PHE A 161 8.78 -4.86 -3.18
C PHE A 161 7.26 -4.72 -3.39
N MET A 162 6.78 -3.48 -3.26
CA MET A 162 5.43 -3.06 -3.63
C MET A 162 5.52 -1.96 -4.70
N PRO A 163 5.58 -2.31 -6.00
CA PRO A 163 5.59 -1.33 -7.07
C PRO A 163 4.33 -0.47 -7.06
N THR A 164 4.52 0.86 -7.20
CA THR A 164 3.44 1.84 -7.19
C THR A 164 3.80 3.02 -8.08
N GLY A 165 2.80 3.68 -8.65
CA GLY A 165 3.00 4.85 -9.50
C GLY A 165 3.12 4.48 -10.97
N GLY A 166 2.02 4.61 -11.71
CA GLY A 166 1.89 4.27 -13.10
C GLY A 166 1.60 2.80 -13.40
N VAL A 167 1.39 1.97 -12.37
CA VAL A 167 0.85 0.62 -12.56
C VAL A 167 -0.57 0.70 -13.08
N SER A 168 -0.87 -0.10 -14.08
CA SER A 168 -2.19 -0.19 -14.73
C SER A 168 -2.73 -1.62 -14.71
N VAL A 169 -4.00 -1.79 -15.07
CA VAL A 169 -4.60 -3.12 -15.21
C VAL A 169 -3.87 -4.00 -16.27
N VAL A 170 -3.22 -3.37 -17.25
CA VAL A 170 -2.54 -4.08 -18.34
C VAL A 170 -1.22 -4.72 -17.87
N ASP A 171 -0.46 -4.02 -17.02
CA ASP A 171 0.89 -4.43 -16.61
C ASP A 171 0.97 -4.94 -15.16
N ALA A 172 -0.11 -4.85 -14.40
CA ALA A 172 -0.14 -5.33 -13.01
C ALA A 172 0.27 -6.81 -12.88
N ALA A 173 -0.16 -7.65 -13.83
CA ALA A 173 0.20 -9.07 -13.85
C ALA A 173 1.71 -9.31 -14.04
N ASP A 174 2.38 -8.49 -14.86
CA ASP A 174 3.82 -8.59 -15.09
C ASP A 174 4.63 -8.27 -13.82
N TYR A 175 4.16 -7.29 -13.03
CA TYR A 175 4.75 -7.02 -11.72
C TYR A 175 4.53 -8.17 -10.74
N LEU A 176 3.28 -8.67 -10.65
CA LEU A 176 2.92 -9.75 -9.73
C LEU A 176 3.58 -11.09 -10.07
N ALA A 177 4.01 -11.28 -11.34
CA ALA A 177 4.78 -12.46 -11.74
C ALA A 177 6.19 -12.50 -11.12
N LEU A 178 6.71 -11.37 -10.60
CA LEU A 178 8.01 -11.33 -9.94
C LEU A 178 7.91 -11.87 -8.50
N PRO A 179 8.71 -12.89 -8.11
CA PRO A 179 8.62 -13.49 -6.77
C PRO A 179 8.85 -12.51 -5.62
N ALA A 180 9.69 -11.49 -5.84
CA ALA A 180 10.00 -10.45 -4.87
C ALA A 180 8.88 -9.39 -4.69
N VAL A 181 7.86 -9.39 -5.58
CA VAL A 181 6.73 -8.46 -5.47
C VAL A 181 5.66 -9.06 -4.58
N VAL A 182 5.32 -8.39 -3.49
CA VAL A 182 4.28 -8.84 -2.55
C VAL A 182 2.89 -8.39 -2.95
N ALA A 183 2.76 -7.17 -3.45
CA ALA A 183 1.52 -6.58 -3.95
C ALA A 183 1.86 -5.45 -4.91
N VAL A 184 0.88 -4.95 -5.67
CA VAL A 184 0.98 -3.71 -6.45
C VAL A 184 0.07 -2.64 -5.86
N GLY A 185 0.57 -1.40 -5.78
CA GLY A 185 -0.24 -0.25 -5.42
C GLY A 185 -0.83 0.40 -6.67
N GLY A 186 -2.16 0.51 -6.75
CA GLY A 186 -2.83 1.00 -7.94
C GLY A 186 -3.96 1.98 -7.71
N SER A 187 -3.97 3.07 -8.48
CA SER A 187 -5.05 4.05 -8.47
C SER A 187 -6.10 3.84 -9.57
N TRP A 188 -5.87 2.90 -10.50
CA TRP A 188 -6.80 2.62 -11.60
C TRP A 188 -8.14 2.04 -11.14
N ILE A 189 -8.18 1.51 -9.92
CA ILE A 189 -9.37 0.88 -9.31
C ILE A 189 -10.39 1.95 -8.89
N THR A 190 -9.90 3.16 -8.61
CA THR A 190 -10.72 4.28 -8.13
C THR A 190 -10.55 5.51 -9.01
N PRO A 191 -10.99 5.46 -10.29
CA PRO A 191 -10.91 6.60 -11.19
C PRO A 191 -11.66 7.81 -10.62
N ALA A 192 -11.09 9.02 -10.78
CA ALA A 192 -11.67 10.23 -10.24
C ALA A 192 -13.13 10.48 -10.69
N ALA A 193 -13.47 10.09 -11.93
CA ALA A 193 -14.84 10.21 -12.45
C ALA A 193 -15.83 9.37 -11.64
N LEU A 194 -15.50 8.12 -11.32
CA LEU A 194 -16.37 7.22 -10.54
C LEU A 194 -16.48 7.67 -9.08
N LEU A 195 -15.38 8.17 -8.50
CA LEU A 195 -15.41 8.78 -7.16
C LEU A 195 -16.34 9.99 -7.11
N SER A 196 -16.27 10.87 -8.13
CA SER A 196 -17.08 12.08 -8.19
C SER A 196 -18.57 11.80 -8.44
N SER A 197 -18.89 10.73 -9.17
CA SER A 197 -20.27 10.30 -9.43
C SER A 197 -20.83 9.37 -8.36
N HIS A 198 -19.99 8.97 -7.38
CA HIS A 198 -20.33 7.96 -6.37
C HIS A 198 -20.81 6.62 -6.98
N ASP A 199 -20.20 6.22 -8.11
CA ASP A 199 -20.55 4.96 -8.79
C ASP A 199 -19.82 3.79 -8.10
N TRP A 200 -20.36 3.39 -6.95
CA TRP A 200 -19.76 2.36 -6.11
C TRP A 200 -19.83 0.97 -6.75
N ASP A 201 -20.85 0.70 -7.57
CA ASP A 201 -20.98 -0.57 -8.29
C ASP A 201 -19.86 -0.71 -9.33
N ALA A 202 -19.59 0.35 -10.09
CA ALA A 202 -18.48 0.35 -11.05
C ALA A 202 -17.11 0.22 -10.35
N ILE A 203 -16.93 0.82 -9.18
CA ILE A 203 -15.71 0.66 -8.36
C ILE A 203 -15.60 -0.79 -7.85
N ALA A 204 -16.70 -1.41 -7.40
CA ALA A 204 -16.70 -2.81 -6.98
C ALA A 204 -16.36 -3.76 -8.14
N ASP A 205 -16.79 -3.46 -9.36
CA ASP A 205 -16.44 -4.24 -10.56
C ASP A 205 -14.94 -4.11 -10.90
N LEU A 206 -14.39 -2.90 -10.84
CA LEU A 206 -12.94 -2.69 -11.00
C LEU A 206 -12.12 -3.39 -9.91
N ALA A 207 -12.59 -3.35 -8.67
CA ALA A 207 -11.97 -4.05 -7.56
C ALA A 207 -12.00 -5.57 -7.76
N ARG A 208 -13.11 -6.12 -8.27
CA ARG A 208 -13.26 -7.56 -8.57
C ARG A 208 -12.30 -7.99 -9.68
N ALA A 209 -12.16 -7.18 -10.72
CA ALA A 209 -11.19 -7.43 -11.77
C ALA A 209 -9.74 -7.38 -11.26
N ALA A 210 -9.43 -6.44 -10.37
CA ALA A 210 -8.12 -6.36 -9.73
C ALA A 210 -7.86 -7.55 -8.77
N ALA A 211 -8.85 -7.96 -7.99
CA ALA A 211 -8.75 -9.12 -7.11
C ALA A 211 -8.51 -10.44 -7.86
N ALA A 212 -8.98 -10.54 -9.11
CA ALA A 212 -8.72 -11.69 -9.96
C ALA A 212 -7.25 -11.84 -10.39
N LEU A 213 -6.42 -10.79 -10.21
CA LEU A 213 -4.96 -10.85 -10.43
C LEU A 213 -4.20 -11.59 -9.33
N ARG A 214 -4.89 -11.99 -8.25
CA ARG A 214 -4.28 -12.80 -7.18
C ARG A 214 -3.60 -14.01 -7.77
N ARG A 215 -2.40 -14.31 -7.27
CA ARG A 215 -1.72 -15.53 -7.65
C ARG A 215 -2.60 -16.71 -7.20
N THR A 216 -3.02 -17.55 -8.12
CA THR A 216 -3.43 -18.90 -7.76
C THR A 216 -2.20 -19.55 -7.15
N ALA A 217 -2.29 -19.96 -5.87
CA ALA A 217 -1.23 -20.73 -5.22
C ALA A 217 -0.91 -21.93 -6.11
N ALA A 218 0.34 -22.01 -6.56
CA ALA A 218 0.86 -23.14 -7.28
C ALA A 218 1.17 -24.26 -6.31
#